data_7b7213f709abf54ba9be1529c757320d
#
_entry.id   7b7213f709abf54ba9be1529c757320d
#
_cell.length_a   1.000
_cell.length_b   1.000
_cell.length_c   1.000
_cell.angle_alpha   90.00
_cell.angle_beta   90.00
_cell.angle_gamma   90.00
#
_symmetry.space_group_name_H-M   'P 1'
#
loop_
_entity.id
_entity.type
_entity.pdbx_description
1 polymer ?
#
loop_
_entity_poly.entity_id
_entity_poly.type
_entity_poly.pdbx_seq_one_letter_code
_entity_poly.pdbx_strand_id
1 'polypeptide(L)'
;MKTIASVTLPHHVHAPRYDRQQLQSRIVHFGFGAFHRAHQALLTDRVLNAQGGDWGICEISLFSGDQLMSQLRAQNHLYTVLEKGADGNQVIIVGAVNECLNAKLDSLAAIIEKFCEPQVAIVSLTITEKGYCIDPATGALDTSNPRIIHDLQTPEEPHSAPGILVEALKRRRERGLTPFTVLSCDNIPDNGHVVKNAVLGMAEKRSPELAGWIKEHVSFPGTMVDRIVPAATDESLAEISQHLGVNDPCAISCEPFIQWVVEDNFVAGRPAWEVAGVQMVNDVLPWEEMKLRMLNGSHSFLAYLGYLSGFAHISDCMQDRAFRHAARTLMLDEQAPTLQIKDVDLTQYAYKLIARFANPALKHKTWQIAMDGSQKLPQRMLAGIRIHLGRETDWSLLALGVAGWMRYVSGVDDAGNAIDVRDPLSDKIRDLVAGSSSEQRVTALLSLREVFGDDLPDNPHFVQAIEQAWQQIAQFGAHQALLNTLKI
;
A
#
# COMPACT_ATOMS: atom_id res chain seq x y z
N MET A 1 35.60 -1.28 5.76
CA MET A 1 34.57 -1.16 6.83
C MET A 1 33.96 -2.55 7.04
N LYS A 2 33.68 -2.98 8.29
CA LYS A 2 32.99 -4.25 8.52
C LYS A 2 31.54 -4.11 8.10
N THR A 3 31.01 -5.10 7.37
CA THR A 3 29.62 -5.15 6.89
C THR A 3 28.96 -6.44 7.37
N ILE A 4 27.65 -6.55 7.29
CA ILE A 4 26.90 -7.78 7.60
C ILE A 4 27.38 -9.01 6.79
N ALA A 5 27.97 -8.78 5.61
CA ALA A 5 28.55 -9.83 4.78
C ALA A 5 29.94 -10.32 5.26
N SER A 6 30.60 -9.58 6.17
CA SER A 6 31.99 -9.83 6.56
C SER A 6 32.17 -10.16 8.04
N VAL A 7 31.10 -10.21 8.83
CA VAL A 7 31.14 -10.50 10.26
C VAL A 7 30.40 -11.79 10.60
N THR A 8 30.76 -12.41 11.71
CA THR A 8 29.97 -13.49 12.29
C THR A 8 28.77 -12.88 12.99
N LEU A 9 27.58 -13.23 12.52
CA LEU A 9 26.33 -12.71 13.04
C LEU A 9 25.96 -13.39 14.37
N PRO A 10 25.30 -12.68 15.30
CA PRO A 10 24.76 -13.27 16.52
C PRO A 10 23.77 -14.42 16.25
N HIS A 11 23.68 -15.38 17.14
CA HIS A 11 22.85 -16.59 16.98
C HIS A 11 21.34 -16.31 16.81
N HIS A 12 20.85 -15.19 17.32
CA HIS A 12 19.43 -14.80 17.19
C HIS A 12 19.09 -14.15 15.83
N VAL A 13 20.10 -13.93 14.98
CA VAL A 13 19.91 -13.36 13.64
C VAL A 13 19.67 -14.48 12.65
N HIS A 14 18.55 -14.40 11.94
CA HIS A 14 18.21 -15.35 10.89
C HIS A 14 18.89 -14.95 9.58
N ALA A 15 19.87 -15.74 9.15
CA ALA A 15 20.59 -15.54 7.90
C ALA A 15 20.10 -16.48 6.79
N PRO A 16 20.30 -16.17 5.50
CA PRO A 16 20.02 -17.08 4.40
C PRO A 16 20.72 -18.41 4.54
N ARG A 17 20.00 -19.53 4.32
CA ARG A 17 20.52 -20.90 4.40
C ARG A 17 20.71 -21.54 3.02
N TYR A 18 20.23 -20.91 1.96
CA TYR A 18 20.37 -21.37 0.58
C TYR A 18 21.66 -20.84 -0.04
N ASP A 19 22.11 -21.51 -1.10
CA ASP A 19 23.30 -21.09 -1.84
C ASP A 19 22.98 -19.89 -2.74
N ARG A 20 23.39 -18.70 -2.34
CA ARG A 20 23.20 -17.45 -3.07
C ARG A 20 23.97 -17.40 -4.40
N GLN A 21 24.97 -18.25 -4.62
CA GLN A 21 25.69 -18.29 -5.90
C GLN A 21 24.86 -18.91 -7.03
N GLN A 22 23.82 -19.67 -6.70
CA GLN A 22 22.87 -20.23 -7.67
C GLN A 22 21.78 -19.25 -8.12
N LEU A 23 21.65 -18.11 -7.43
CA LEU A 23 20.63 -17.12 -7.75
C LEU A 23 20.89 -16.50 -9.13
N GLN A 24 19.81 -16.41 -9.91
CA GLN A 24 19.77 -15.69 -11.18
C GLN A 24 18.78 -14.52 -11.03
N SER A 25 19.05 -13.40 -11.70
CA SER A 25 18.13 -12.26 -11.71
C SER A 25 16.89 -12.58 -12.55
N ARG A 26 16.01 -13.46 -12.02
CA ARG A 26 14.75 -13.84 -12.66
C ARG A 26 13.62 -12.87 -12.37
N ILE A 27 13.75 -12.09 -11.30
CA ILE A 27 12.91 -10.96 -10.98
C ILE A 27 13.76 -9.69 -11.13
N VAL A 28 13.25 -8.72 -11.87
CA VAL A 28 13.81 -7.37 -11.90
C VAL A 28 12.80 -6.45 -11.23
N HIS A 29 13.23 -5.74 -10.19
CA HIS A 29 12.35 -4.89 -9.41
C HIS A 29 12.69 -3.41 -9.56
N PHE A 30 11.67 -2.60 -9.87
CA PHE A 30 11.78 -1.14 -9.85
C PHE A 30 11.43 -0.57 -8.48
N GLY A 31 12.41 0.01 -7.80
CA GLY A 31 12.21 0.74 -6.57
C GLY A 31 12.65 -0.01 -5.30
N PHE A 32 13.92 0.08 -4.96
CA PHE A 32 14.49 -0.49 -3.73
C PHE A 32 14.04 0.30 -2.48
N GLY A 33 12.73 0.48 -2.36
CA GLY A 33 12.10 1.16 -1.23
C GLY A 33 11.98 0.29 0.02
N ALA A 34 11.61 0.91 1.15
CA ALA A 34 11.44 0.21 2.41
C ALA A 34 10.35 -0.87 2.33
N PHE A 35 9.24 -0.58 1.63
CA PHE A 35 8.14 -1.51 1.49
C PHE A 35 8.57 -2.80 0.76
N HIS A 36 9.19 -2.67 -0.41
CA HIS A 36 9.66 -3.83 -1.19
C HIS A 36 10.64 -4.70 -0.39
N ARG A 37 11.60 -4.07 0.30
CA ARG A 37 12.58 -4.77 1.15
C ARG A 37 11.95 -5.63 2.24
N ALA A 38 10.85 -5.12 2.85
CA ALA A 38 10.12 -5.82 3.90
C ALA A 38 8.97 -6.69 3.38
N HIS A 39 8.72 -6.74 2.09
CA HIS A 39 7.57 -7.43 1.52
C HIS A 39 7.99 -8.47 0.48
N GLN A 40 7.96 -8.15 -0.81
CA GLN A 40 8.27 -9.12 -1.87
C GLN A 40 9.66 -9.75 -1.73
N ALA A 41 10.68 -8.96 -1.46
CA ALA A 41 12.04 -9.48 -1.33
C ALA A 41 12.19 -10.41 -0.12
N LEU A 42 11.59 -10.06 1.02
CA LEU A 42 11.57 -10.92 2.22
C LEU A 42 10.77 -12.20 1.96
N LEU A 43 9.61 -12.14 1.29
CA LEU A 43 8.81 -13.32 0.97
C LEU A 43 9.53 -14.25 -0.01
N THR A 44 10.26 -13.69 -0.98
CA THR A 44 11.10 -14.47 -1.89
C THR A 44 12.27 -15.13 -1.13
N ASP A 45 12.88 -14.42 -0.19
CA ASP A 45 13.91 -14.99 0.71
C ASP A 45 13.37 -16.15 1.55
N ARG A 46 12.14 -16.01 2.07
CA ARG A 46 11.48 -17.11 2.82
C ARG A 46 11.26 -18.35 1.95
N VAL A 47 10.85 -18.18 0.69
CA VAL A 47 10.72 -19.30 -0.26
C VAL A 47 12.06 -19.98 -0.49
N LEU A 48 13.11 -19.21 -0.77
CA LEU A 48 14.46 -19.72 -0.98
C LEU A 48 15.00 -20.44 0.25
N ASN A 49 14.73 -19.94 1.46
CA ASN A 49 15.10 -20.62 2.72
C ASN A 49 14.34 -21.93 2.95
N ALA A 50 13.11 -22.05 2.46
CA ALA A 50 12.27 -23.23 2.63
C ALA A 50 12.60 -24.35 1.64
N GLN A 51 12.89 -24.02 0.38
CA GLN A 51 13.02 -25.02 -0.69
C GLN A 51 14.18 -24.81 -1.67
N GLY A 52 15.00 -23.76 -1.45
CA GLY A 52 16.06 -23.41 -2.40
C GLY A 52 15.53 -22.84 -3.71
N GLY A 53 16.33 -22.95 -4.75
CA GLY A 53 16.00 -22.46 -6.10
C GLY A 53 16.91 -21.34 -6.56
N ASP A 54 16.59 -20.76 -7.73
CA ASP A 54 17.40 -19.77 -8.43
C ASP A 54 16.73 -18.40 -8.59
N TRP A 55 15.60 -18.17 -7.92
CA TRP A 55 14.82 -16.93 -8.00
C TRP A 55 15.47 -15.77 -7.27
N GLY A 56 16.49 -15.17 -7.90
CA GLY A 56 17.12 -13.95 -7.43
C GLY A 56 16.41 -12.68 -7.94
N ILE A 57 16.64 -11.58 -7.24
CA ILE A 57 16.08 -10.25 -7.54
C ILE A 57 17.22 -9.31 -7.93
N CYS A 58 17.11 -8.68 -9.10
CA CYS A 58 17.89 -7.51 -9.48
C CYS A 58 17.10 -6.24 -9.14
N GLU A 59 17.64 -5.41 -8.27
CA GLU A 59 17.03 -4.14 -7.90
C GLU A 59 17.39 -3.04 -8.88
N ILE A 60 16.40 -2.28 -9.33
CA ILE A 60 16.61 -1.14 -10.23
C ILE A 60 16.22 0.17 -9.55
N SER A 61 17.11 1.15 -9.62
CA SER A 61 16.81 2.54 -9.28
C SER A 61 17.27 3.45 -10.42
N LEU A 62 16.37 4.30 -10.93
CA LEU A 62 16.67 5.13 -12.11
C LEU A 62 17.44 6.38 -11.76
N PHE A 63 16.82 7.36 -11.11
CA PHE A 63 17.35 8.72 -10.97
C PHE A 63 17.75 9.09 -9.55
N SER A 64 17.47 8.23 -8.59
CA SER A 64 17.75 8.44 -7.17
C SER A 64 18.27 7.16 -6.54
N GLY A 65 18.68 7.21 -5.26
CA GLY A 65 19.08 6.02 -4.52
C GLY A 65 20.46 5.45 -4.88
N ASP A 66 21.27 6.17 -5.64
CA ASP A 66 22.64 5.78 -5.99
C ASP A 66 23.52 5.47 -4.76
N GLN A 67 23.37 6.24 -3.69
CA GLN A 67 24.07 5.97 -2.43
C GLN A 67 23.61 4.64 -1.80
N LEU A 68 22.29 4.41 -1.72
CA LEU A 68 21.74 3.18 -1.16
C LEU A 68 22.15 1.94 -1.97
N MET A 69 22.14 2.05 -3.32
CA MET A 69 22.62 0.98 -4.20
C MET A 69 24.12 0.70 -4.03
N SER A 70 24.94 1.74 -3.87
CA SER A 70 26.36 1.57 -3.57
C SER A 70 26.60 0.88 -2.23
N GLN A 71 25.82 1.21 -1.21
CA GLN A 71 25.87 0.58 0.10
C GLN A 71 25.43 -0.88 0.04
N LEU A 72 24.35 -1.19 -0.72
CA LEU A 72 23.88 -2.56 -0.94
C LEU A 72 24.94 -3.44 -1.60
N ARG A 73 25.63 -2.92 -2.63
CA ARG A 73 26.77 -3.61 -3.28
C ARG A 73 27.91 -3.87 -2.30
N ALA A 74 28.24 -2.88 -1.47
CA ALA A 74 29.34 -3.00 -0.51
C ALA A 74 29.13 -4.10 0.54
N GLN A 75 27.88 -4.52 0.76
CA GLN A 75 27.52 -5.61 1.68
C GLN A 75 27.00 -6.85 0.95
N ASN A 76 27.44 -7.08 -0.28
CA ASN A 76 27.11 -8.26 -1.09
C ASN A 76 25.58 -8.46 -1.28
N HIS A 77 24.85 -7.36 -1.47
CA HIS A 77 23.41 -7.29 -1.67
C HIS A 77 22.57 -7.88 -0.49
N LEU A 78 23.17 -8.07 0.67
CA LEU A 78 22.47 -8.41 1.90
C LEU A 78 21.90 -7.15 2.57
N TYR A 79 20.79 -7.29 3.28
CA TYR A 79 20.27 -6.24 4.17
C TYR A 79 19.41 -6.84 5.27
N THR A 80 19.16 -6.05 6.32
CA THR A 80 18.45 -6.51 7.51
C THR A 80 17.02 -6.01 7.53
N VAL A 81 16.10 -6.90 7.90
CA VAL A 81 14.72 -6.58 8.28
C VAL A 81 14.55 -6.89 9.77
N LEU A 82 14.16 -5.89 10.55
CA LEU A 82 13.77 -6.02 11.95
C LEU A 82 12.24 -6.04 12.05
N GLU A 83 11.65 -7.21 12.29
CA GLU A 83 10.22 -7.34 12.59
C GLU A 83 9.99 -7.05 14.07
N LYS A 84 9.21 -5.98 14.35
CA LYS A 84 8.94 -5.49 15.72
C LYS A 84 7.55 -5.94 16.18
N GLY A 85 7.50 -7.02 16.95
CA GLY A 85 6.26 -7.58 17.50
C GLY A 85 6.04 -7.24 18.97
N ALA A 86 4.80 -7.37 19.43
CA ALA A 86 4.46 -7.22 20.84
C ALA A 86 5.13 -8.31 21.72
N ASP A 87 5.32 -9.52 21.17
CA ASP A 87 5.90 -10.67 21.86
C ASP A 87 7.42 -10.79 21.67
N GLY A 88 8.05 -9.84 20.98
CA GLY A 88 9.47 -9.79 20.71
C GLY A 88 9.81 -9.44 19.27
N ASN A 89 11.10 -9.18 19.04
CA ASN A 89 11.63 -8.78 17.76
C ASN A 89 12.28 -9.97 17.03
N GLN A 90 12.19 -9.99 15.70
CA GLN A 90 12.94 -10.92 14.85
C GLN A 90 13.89 -10.13 13.94
N VAL A 91 15.15 -10.57 13.89
CA VAL A 91 16.19 -9.96 13.05
C VAL A 91 16.50 -10.92 11.90
N ILE A 92 16.23 -10.49 10.67
CA ILE A 92 16.32 -11.32 9.48
C ILE A 92 17.25 -10.65 8.48
N ILE A 93 18.26 -11.39 8.01
CA ILE A 93 19.09 -10.98 6.87
C ILE A 93 18.42 -11.50 5.61
N VAL A 94 18.06 -10.61 4.72
CA VAL A 94 17.48 -10.94 3.42
C VAL A 94 18.60 -11.08 2.39
N GLY A 95 18.64 -12.21 1.71
CA GLY A 95 19.65 -12.56 0.72
C GLY A 95 19.10 -12.82 -0.69
N ALA A 96 17.78 -12.63 -0.92
CA ALA A 96 17.15 -12.87 -2.22
C ALA A 96 17.60 -11.88 -3.32
N VAL A 97 18.13 -10.71 -2.92
CA VAL A 97 18.72 -9.74 -3.86
C VAL A 97 20.13 -10.23 -4.22
N ASN A 98 20.37 -10.47 -5.50
CA ASN A 98 21.65 -10.93 -6.02
C ASN A 98 22.38 -9.87 -6.86
N GLU A 99 21.67 -8.84 -7.28
CA GLU A 99 22.22 -7.76 -8.14
C GLU A 99 21.46 -6.46 -7.91
N CYS A 100 22.09 -5.33 -8.21
CA CYS A 100 21.40 -4.05 -8.29
C CYS A 100 22.04 -3.14 -9.33
N LEU A 101 21.21 -2.34 -10.02
CA LEU A 101 21.62 -1.39 -11.05
C LEU A 101 21.01 -0.02 -10.78
N ASN A 102 21.80 1.03 -11.11
CA ASN A 102 21.36 2.41 -11.01
C ASN A 102 21.84 3.18 -12.23
N ALA A 103 20.98 4.02 -12.81
CA ALA A 103 21.30 4.73 -14.05
C ALA A 103 22.52 5.66 -13.96
N LYS A 104 22.80 6.21 -12.76
CA LYS A 104 24.00 7.04 -12.53
C LYS A 104 25.28 6.22 -12.34
N LEU A 105 25.16 5.01 -11.76
CA LEU A 105 26.30 4.14 -11.48
C LEU A 105 26.67 3.24 -12.66
N ASP A 106 25.65 2.80 -13.44
CA ASP A 106 25.81 1.75 -14.44
C ASP A 106 25.40 2.17 -15.86
N SER A 107 24.56 3.10 -16.04
CA SER A 107 23.91 3.63 -17.23
C SER A 107 22.48 3.09 -17.46
N LEU A 108 21.68 3.87 -18.17
CA LEU A 108 20.33 3.48 -18.58
C LEU A 108 20.37 2.29 -19.56
N ALA A 109 21.36 2.27 -20.45
CA ALA A 109 21.51 1.17 -21.40
C ALA A 109 21.75 -0.18 -20.71
N ALA A 110 22.57 -0.22 -19.64
CA ALA A 110 22.78 -1.43 -18.85
C ALA A 110 21.48 -1.89 -18.14
N ILE A 111 20.69 -0.96 -17.67
CA ILE A 111 19.38 -1.26 -17.08
C ILE A 111 18.44 -1.87 -18.11
N ILE A 112 18.31 -1.30 -19.30
CA ILE A 112 17.43 -1.83 -20.35
C ILE A 112 17.91 -3.21 -20.79
N GLU A 113 19.20 -3.43 -20.94
CA GLU A 113 19.75 -4.75 -21.27
C GLU A 113 19.47 -5.79 -20.20
N LYS A 114 19.44 -5.41 -18.90
CA LYS A 114 19.05 -6.32 -17.81
C LYS A 114 17.66 -6.90 -18.02
N PHE A 115 16.68 -6.12 -18.43
CA PHE A 115 15.34 -6.60 -18.74
C PHE A 115 15.31 -7.54 -19.95
N CYS A 116 16.32 -7.50 -20.81
CA CYS A 116 16.43 -8.33 -22.01
C CYS A 116 17.20 -9.64 -21.77
N GLU A 117 17.66 -9.91 -20.56
CA GLU A 117 18.26 -11.20 -20.24
C GLU A 117 17.23 -12.33 -20.29
N PRO A 118 17.55 -13.49 -20.90
CA PRO A 118 16.58 -14.58 -21.14
C PRO A 118 15.90 -15.10 -19.88
N GLN A 119 16.61 -15.14 -18.73
CA GLN A 119 16.09 -15.66 -17.48
C GLN A 119 15.10 -14.73 -16.76
N VAL A 120 15.00 -13.45 -17.15
CA VAL A 120 14.06 -12.51 -16.54
C VAL A 120 12.63 -12.92 -16.88
N ALA A 121 11.89 -13.31 -15.86
CA ALA A 121 10.53 -13.81 -15.93
C ALA A 121 9.48 -12.84 -15.40
N ILE A 122 9.86 -12.00 -14.44
CA ILE A 122 8.98 -11.05 -13.76
C ILE A 122 9.67 -9.69 -13.67
N VAL A 123 8.93 -8.64 -13.99
CA VAL A 123 9.29 -7.26 -13.66
C VAL A 123 8.27 -6.74 -12.67
N SER A 124 8.71 -6.49 -11.44
CA SER A 124 7.85 -5.98 -10.38
C SER A 124 8.15 -4.51 -10.07
N LEU A 125 7.14 -3.79 -9.55
CA LEU A 125 7.20 -2.34 -9.36
C LEU A 125 6.66 -1.93 -7.99
N THR A 126 7.41 -1.04 -7.31
CA THR A 126 6.94 -0.20 -6.21
C THR A 126 7.43 1.22 -6.46
N ILE A 127 6.71 1.95 -7.34
CA ILE A 127 7.13 3.24 -7.91
C ILE A 127 6.18 4.37 -7.54
N THR A 128 5.18 4.08 -6.72
CA THR A 128 4.06 4.96 -6.35
C THR A 128 3.17 5.35 -7.54
N GLU A 129 1.99 5.88 -7.25
CA GLU A 129 0.99 6.24 -8.27
C GLU A 129 1.56 7.14 -9.38
N LYS A 130 2.39 8.12 -9.00
CA LYS A 130 3.03 9.06 -9.96
C LYS A 130 3.99 8.39 -10.94
N GLY A 131 4.56 7.24 -10.58
CA GLY A 131 5.50 6.50 -11.41
C GLY A 131 4.88 5.88 -12.65
N TYR A 132 3.56 5.63 -12.63
CA TYR A 132 2.83 5.05 -13.76
C TYR A 132 2.46 6.08 -14.83
N CYS A 133 2.59 7.38 -14.56
CA CYS A 133 2.27 8.46 -15.49
C CYS A 133 0.85 8.35 -16.07
N ILE A 134 -0.11 8.02 -15.22
CA ILE A 134 -1.54 7.91 -15.55
C ILE A 134 -2.25 9.20 -15.14
N ASP A 135 -3.19 9.64 -15.97
CA ASP A 135 -4.16 10.68 -15.62
C ASP A 135 -5.20 10.08 -14.65
N PRO A 136 -5.29 10.56 -13.40
CA PRO A 136 -6.22 10.02 -12.41
C PRO A 136 -7.70 10.14 -12.81
N ALA A 137 -8.05 11.13 -13.64
CA ALA A 137 -9.42 11.35 -14.05
C ALA A 137 -9.90 10.35 -15.11
N THR A 138 -9.01 9.88 -15.97
CA THR A 138 -9.34 9.02 -17.11
C THR A 138 -8.83 7.60 -16.98
N GLY A 139 -7.84 7.36 -16.11
CA GLY A 139 -7.11 6.09 -16.00
C GLY A 139 -6.24 5.76 -17.22
N ALA A 140 -6.09 6.69 -18.15
CA ALA A 140 -5.27 6.56 -19.34
C ALA A 140 -3.85 7.13 -19.14
N LEU A 141 -2.91 6.75 -20.01
CA LEU A 141 -1.57 7.34 -20.00
C LEU A 141 -1.64 8.86 -20.15
N ASP A 142 -1.01 9.60 -19.24
CA ASP A 142 -0.91 11.05 -19.30
C ASP A 142 0.13 11.48 -20.36
N THR A 143 -0.34 11.77 -21.56
CA THR A 143 0.51 12.21 -22.67
C THR A 143 1.04 13.64 -22.51
N SER A 144 0.57 14.40 -21.53
CA SER A 144 1.11 15.72 -21.16
C SER A 144 2.27 15.63 -20.17
N ASN A 145 2.49 14.47 -19.57
CA ASN A 145 3.58 14.25 -18.63
C ASN A 145 4.95 14.43 -19.33
N PRO A 146 5.86 15.28 -18.81
CA PRO A 146 7.14 15.57 -19.46
C PRO A 146 7.99 14.32 -19.74
N ARG A 147 7.95 13.30 -18.86
CA ARG A 147 8.67 12.04 -19.08
C ARG A 147 8.09 11.25 -20.25
N ILE A 148 6.77 11.22 -20.38
CA ILE A 148 6.11 10.55 -21.50
C ILE A 148 6.41 11.26 -22.81
N ILE A 149 6.37 12.60 -22.83
CA ILE A 149 6.76 13.40 -24.01
C ILE A 149 8.20 13.06 -24.43
N HIS A 150 9.14 13.04 -23.48
CA HIS A 150 10.51 12.67 -23.73
C HIS A 150 10.62 11.27 -24.33
N ASP A 151 9.97 10.28 -23.73
CA ASP A 151 10.09 8.87 -24.13
C ASP A 151 9.44 8.58 -25.51
N LEU A 152 8.46 9.38 -25.91
CA LEU A 152 7.91 9.33 -27.26
C LEU A 152 8.85 9.93 -28.31
N GLN A 153 9.66 10.94 -27.94
CA GLN A 153 10.66 11.55 -28.82
C GLN A 153 11.95 10.75 -28.90
N THR A 154 12.37 10.16 -27.78
CA THR A 154 13.59 9.35 -27.63
C THR A 154 13.28 7.98 -27.04
N PRO A 155 12.56 7.12 -27.78
CA PRO A 155 12.04 5.87 -27.24
C PRO A 155 13.11 4.81 -26.88
N GLU A 156 14.33 4.98 -27.34
CA GLU A 156 15.47 4.09 -27.03
C GLU A 156 16.20 4.50 -25.73
N GLU A 157 15.93 5.71 -25.23
CA GLU A 157 16.49 6.26 -23.97
C GLU A 157 15.35 6.73 -23.03
N PRO A 158 14.41 5.85 -22.65
CA PRO A 158 13.24 6.24 -21.88
C PRO A 158 13.58 6.63 -20.44
N HIS A 159 12.84 7.60 -19.91
CA HIS A 159 12.98 8.12 -18.54
C HIS A 159 11.79 7.77 -17.64
N SER A 160 10.72 7.19 -18.17
CA SER A 160 9.56 6.71 -17.40
C SER A 160 9.56 5.18 -17.28
N ALA A 161 8.90 4.66 -16.24
CA ALA A 161 8.74 3.22 -16.10
C ALA A 161 7.94 2.62 -17.28
N PRO A 162 6.80 3.20 -17.73
CA PRO A 162 6.13 2.71 -18.93
C PRO A 162 7.03 2.70 -20.16
N GLY A 163 7.82 3.73 -20.38
CA GLY A 163 8.76 3.83 -21.50
C GLY A 163 9.82 2.74 -21.47
N ILE A 164 10.43 2.49 -20.31
CA ILE A 164 11.45 1.44 -20.12
C ILE A 164 10.84 0.04 -20.35
N LEU A 165 9.65 -0.22 -19.78
CA LEU A 165 8.97 -1.50 -19.96
C LEU A 165 8.65 -1.79 -21.43
N VAL A 166 8.14 -0.78 -22.14
CA VAL A 166 7.81 -0.93 -23.57
C VAL A 166 9.08 -1.12 -24.42
N GLU A 167 10.14 -0.39 -24.15
CA GLU A 167 11.42 -0.56 -24.85
C GLU A 167 12.01 -1.95 -24.61
N ALA A 168 12.00 -2.42 -23.37
CA ALA A 168 12.47 -3.75 -23.02
C ALA A 168 11.65 -4.86 -23.71
N LEU A 169 10.31 -4.75 -23.70
CA LEU A 169 9.41 -5.70 -24.35
C LEU A 169 9.60 -5.71 -25.87
N LYS A 170 9.80 -4.53 -26.50
CA LYS A 170 10.13 -4.41 -27.91
C LYS A 170 11.42 -5.19 -28.24
N ARG A 171 12.50 -4.93 -27.48
CA ARG A 171 13.78 -5.62 -27.69
C ARG A 171 13.69 -7.13 -27.49
N ARG A 172 12.94 -7.58 -26.46
CA ARG A 172 12.69 -9.01 -26.23
C ARG A 172 11.96 -9.65 -27.42
N ARG A 173 10.91 -9.00 -27.93
CA ARG A 173 10.18 -9.45 -29.12
C ARG A 173 11.12 -9.57 -30.33
N GLU A 174 11.92 -8.54 -30.60
CA GLU A 174 12.89 -8.53 -31.75
C GLU A 174 13.96 -9.62 -31.62
N ARG A 175 14.33 -9.99 -30.39
CA ARG A 175 15.30 -11.06 -30.10
C ARG A 175 14.67 -12.45 -29.99
N GLY A 176 13.36 -12.58 -30.16
CA GLY A 176 12.64 -13.85 -30.00
C GLY A 176 12.63 -14.40 -28.59
N LEU A 177 12.79 -13.53 -27.56
CA LEU A 177 12.75 -13.90 -26.16
C LEU A 177 11.31 -13.92 -25.63
N THR A 178 11.02 -14.84 -24.69
CA THR A 178 9.75 -14.87 -23.96
C THR A 178 9.53 -13.55 -23.23
N PRO A 179 8.34 -12.93 -23.29
CA PRO A 179 8.06 -11.75 -22.50
C PRO A 179 8.09 -12.06 -20.99
N PHE A 180 8.24 -11.02 -20.18
CA PHE A 180 8.10 -11.11 -18.74
C PHE A 180 6.69 -10.72 -18.31
N THR A 181 6.29 -11.15 -17.11
CA THR A 181 5.10 -10.64 -16.41
C THR A 181 5.40 -9.29 -15.78
N VAL A 182 4.50 -8.33 -15.90
CA VAL A 182 4.60 -7.03 -15.24
C VAL A 182 3.71 -7.02 -13.99
N LEU A 183 4.33 -6.91 -12.81
CA LEU A 183 3.69 -7.10 -11.51
C LEU A 183 3.78 -5.82 -10.66
N SER A 184 2.69 -5.05 -10.59
CA SER A 184 2.63 -3.94 -9.65
C SER A 184 2.46 -4.46 -8.22
N CYS A 185 3.32 -4.00 -7.31
CA CYS A 185 3.21 -4.23 -5.87
C CYS A 185 2.96 -2.91 -5.10
N ASP A 186 2.48 -1.89 -5.80
CA ASP A 186 2.07 -0.63 -5.19
C ASP A 186 0.71 -0.77 -4.49
N ASN A 187 0.56 -0.06 -3.38
CA ASN A 187 -0.68 -0.01 -2.62
C ASN A 187 -1.65 1.02 -3.24
N ILE A 188 -2.06 0.77 -4.47
CA ILE A 188 -3.05 1.56 -5.22
C ILE A 188 -4.18 0.65 -5.67
N PRO A 189 -5.44 1.16 -5.76
CA PRO A 189 -6.56 0.39 -6.26
C PRO A 189 -6.31 -0.12 -7.68
N ASP A 190 -6.69 -1.40 -7.91
CA ASP A 190 -6.65 -2.02 -9.24
C ASP A 190 -5.28 -1.88 -9.94
N ASN A 191 -4.20 -2.11 -9.18
CA ASN A 191 -2.84 -1.84 -9.60
C ASN A 191 -2.41 -2.59 -10.88
N GLY A 192 -2.95 -3.79 -11.12
CA GLY A 192 -2.70 -4.55 -12.33
C GLY A 192 -3.23 -3.84 -13.59
N HIS A 193 -4.46 -3.28 -13.53
CA HIS A 193 -5.02 -2.50 -14.62
C HIS A 193 -4.32 -1.15 -14.80
N VAL A 194 -3.92 -0.50 -13.71
CA VAL A 194 -3.17 0.76 -13.76
C VAL A 194 -1.87 0.58 -14.56
N VAL A 195 -1.06 -0.42 -14.22
CA VAL A 195 0.19 -0.66 -14.95
C VAL A 195 -0.05 -1.13 -16.38
N LYS A 196 -1.08 -1.95 -16.62
CA LYS A 196 -1.48 -2.39 -17.95
C LYS A 196 -1.85 -1.20 -18.85
N ASN A 197 -2.68 -0.27 -18.35
CA ASN A 197 -3.07 0.93 -19.08
C ASN A 197 -1.87 1.82 -19.40
N ALA A 198 -0.94 1.98 -18.45
CA ALA A 198 0.29 2.73 -18.67
C ALA A 198 1.16 2.13 -19.78
N VAL A 199 1.40 0.82 -19.72
CA VAL A 199 2.25 0.11 -20.69
C VAL A 199 1.58 0.06 -22.07
N LEU A 200 0.30 -0.32 -22.16
CA LEU A 200 -0.42 -0.36 -23.43
C LEU A 200 -0.57 1.02 -24.06
N GLY A 201 -0.91 2.04 -23.26
CA GLY A 201 -1.01 3.43 -23.74
C GLY A 201 0.31 3.94 -24.33
N MET A 202 1.44 3.64 -23.67
CA MET A 202 2.76 3.97 -24.18
C MET A 202 3.11 3.18 -25.46
N ALA A 203 2.79 1.89 -25.48
CA ALA A 203 3.05 1.04 -26.65
C ALA A 203 2.23 1.47 -27.86
N GLU A 204 0.93 1.83 -27.69
CA GLU A 204 0.07 2.30 -28.77
C GLU A 204 0.59 3.59 -29.42
N LYS A 205 1.14 4.51 -28.62
CA LYS A 205 1.75 5.74 -29.13
C LYS A 205 3.03 5.48 -29.92
N ARG A 206 3.76 4.40 -29.63
CA ARG A 206 4.97 4.02 -30.37
C ARG A 206 4.67 3.17 -31.60
N SER A 207 3.84 2.14 -31.46
CA SER A 207 3.46 1.20 -32.51
C SER A 207 2.21 0.42 -32.11
N PRO A 208 1.08 0.55 -32.83
CA PRO A 208 -0.11 -0.25 -32.60
C PRO A 208 0.13 -1.77 -32.69
N GLU A 209 1.07 -2.19 -33.55
CA GLU A 209 1.45 -3.60 -33.70
C GLU A 209 2.17 -4.11 -32.44
N LEU A 210 3.07 -3.31 -31.84
CA LEU A 210 3.72 -3.64 -30.58
C LEU A 210 2.71 -3.71 -29.43
N ALA A 211 1.78 -2.75 -29.37
CA ALA A 211 0.70 -2.76 -28.38
C ALA A 211 -0.17 -4.02 -28.48
N GLY A 212 -0.53 -4.42 -29.70
CA GLY A 212 -1.26 -5.67 -29.98
C GLY A 212 -0.50 -6.90 -29.45
N TRP A 213 0.79 -6.99 -29.74
CA TRP A 213 1.63 -8.08 -29.27
C TRP A 213 1.75 -8.09 -27.72
N ILE A 214 1.97 -6.94 -27.08
CA ILE A 214 2.02 -6.83 -25.61
C ILE A 214 0.68 -7.29 -25.00
N LYS A 215 -0.44 -6.83 -25.53
CA LYS A 215 -1.78 -7.18 -25.06
C LYS A 215 -2.03 -8.69 -25.09
N GLU A 216 -1.49 -9.38 -26.10
CA GLU A 216 -1.69 -10.82 -26.30
C GLU A 216 -0.72 -11.67 -25.46
N HIS A 217 0.53 -11.24 -25.27
CA HIS A 217 1.60 -12.08 -24.74
C HIS A 217 2.10 -11.71 -23.35
N VAL A 218 1.79 -10.50 -22.83
CA VAL A 218 2.24 -10.03 -21.52
C VAL A 218 1.09 -10.10 -20.52
N SER A 219 1.35 -10.63 -19.32
CA SER A 219 0.39 -10.61 -18.22
C SER A 219 0.66 -9.46 -17.25
N PHE A 220 -0.43 -8.97 -16.66
CA PHE A 220 -0.43 -7.87 -15.69
C PHE A 220 -1.29 -8.28 -14.48
N PRO A 221 -0.82 -9.22 -13.64
CA PRO A 221 -1.59 -9.68 -12.49
C PRO A 221 -1.90 -8.54 -11.53
N GLY A 222 -3.13 -8.51 -11.02
CA GLY A 222 -3.48 -7.65 -9.90
C GLY A 222 -2.86 -8.20 -8.60
N THR A 223 -2.54 -7.30 -7.67
CA THR A 223 -2.04 -7.67 -6.35
C THR A 223 -2.69 -6.85 -5.25
N MET A 224 -2.85 -7.46 -4.07
CA MET A 224 -3.16 -6.74 -2.85
C MET A 224 -2.01 -6.93 -1.87
N VAL A 225 -1.40 -5.83 -1.48
CA VAL A 225 -0.25 -5.80 -0.57
C VAL A 225 -0.63 -5.15 0.75
N ASP A 226 -0.17 -5.72 1.86
CA ASP A 226 -0.41 -5.15 3.18
C ASP A 226 0.72 -5.48 4.14
N ARG A 227 1.44 -4.45 4.54
CA ARG A 227 2.40 -4.42 5.64
C ARG A 227 2.71 -2.98 6.01
N ILE A 228 2.85 -2.71 7.30
CA ILE A 228 3.32 -1.42 7.78
C ILE A 228 4.84 -1.44 7.86
N VAL A 229 5.45 -0.57 7.06
CA VAL A 229 6.90 -0.38 6.99
C VAL A 229 7.20 1.11 7.14
N PRO A 230 7.51 1.58 8.35
CA PRO A 230 7.91 2.98 8.57
C PRO A 230 9.18 3.33 7.81
N ALA A 231 9.34 4.60 7.48
CA ALA A 231 10.60 5.08 6.93
C ALA A 231 11.76 4.82 7.93
N ALA A 232 12.93 4.44 7.41
CA ALA A 232 14.11 4.27 8.23
C ALA A 232 14.52 5.61 8.85
N THR A 233 14.87 5.59 10.13
CA THR A 233 15.41 6.73 10.88
C THR A 233 16.75 6.35 11.50
N ASP A 234 17.54 7.34 11.88
CA ASP A 234 18.82 7.11 12.55
C ASP A 234 18.64 6.25 13.82
N GLU A 235 17.54 6.48 14.56
CA GLU A 235 17.19 5.71 15.75
C GLU A 235 16.91 4.24 15.40
N SER A 236 16.12 3.98 14.35
CA SER A 236 15.80 2.60 13.91
C SER A 236 17.04 1.88 13.39
N LEU A 237 17.93 2.55 12.67
CA LEU A 237 19.18 1.99 12.18
C LEU A 237 20.15 1.70 13.34
N ALA A 238 20.22 2.58 14.34
CA ALA A 238 21.03 2.35 15.55
C ALA A 238 20.52 1.14 16.35
N GLU A 239 19.21 0.98 16.50
CA GLU A 239 18.60 -0.20 17.15
C GLU A 239 19.00 -1.50 16.42
N ILE A 240 18.87 -1.51 15.08
CA ILE A 240 19.25 -2.68 14.28
C ILE A 240 20.75 -2.97 14.42
N SER A 241 21.59 -1.95 14.43
CA SER A 241 23.05 -2.08 14.61
C SER A 241 23.41 -2.70 15.96
N GLN A 242 22.64 -2.43 17.02
CA GLN A 242 22.84 -3.08 18.33
C GLN A 242 22.57 -4.59 18.27
N HIS A 243 21.52 -5.01 17.54
CA HIS A 243 21.23 -6.43 17.34
C HIS A 243 22.29 -7.16 16.51
N LEU A 244 22.88 -6.47 15.54
CA LEU A 244 23.83 -7.05 14.58
C LEU A 244 25.30 -7.01 15.08
N GLY A 245 25.65 -6.06 15.94
CA GLY A 245 27.04 -5.72 16.27
C GLY A 245 27.80 -5.02 15.14
N VAL A 246 27.11 -4.61 14.06
CA VAL A 246 27.66 -3.93 12.88
C VAL A 246 26.60 -3.03 12.27
N ASN A 247 27.02 -1.97 11.58
CA ASN A 247 26.10 -1.06 10.90
C ASN A 247 25.61 -1.66 9.58
N ASP A 248 24.30 -1.57 9.34
CA ASP A 248 23.66 -1.89 8.07
C ASP A 248 22.84 -0.67 7.57
N PRO A 249 23.38 0.11 6.63
CA PRO A 249 22.71 1.29 6.11
C PRO A 249 21.49 0.95 5.22
N CYS A 250 21.35 -0.29 4.80
CA CYS A 250 20.20 -0.76 4.02
C CYS A 250 19.11 -1.39 4.88
N ALA A 251 19.28 -1.41 6.21
CA ALA A 251 18.33 -2.02 7.12
C ALA A 251 17.00 -1.26 7.18
N ILE A 252 15.94 -2.00 7.52
CA ILE A 252 14.60 -1.46 7.76
C ILE A 252 13.93 -2.16 8.93
N SER A 253 12.95 -1.49 9.53
CA SER A 253 12.06 -2.09 10.51
C SER A 253 10.62 -2.14 9.99
N CYS A 254 9.85 -3.12 10.43
CA CYS A 254 8.45 -3.31 10.05
C CYS A 254 7.68 -4.06 11.13
N GLU A 255 6.36 -4.16 10.96
CA GLU A 255 5.52 -5.04 11.77
C GLU A 255 5.71 -6.52 11.39
N PRO A 256 5.34 -7.48 12.28
CA PRO A 256 5.34 -8.91 11.95
C PRO A 256 4.28 -9.30 10.92
N PHE A 257 3.13 -8.59 10.93
CA PHE A 257 2.05 -8.86 9.97
C PHE A 257 2.52 -8.60 8.54
N ILE A 258 2.23 -9.55 7.67
CA ILE A 258 2.47 -9.43 6.23
C ILE A 258 1.33 -10.15 5.51
N GLN A 259 0.78 -9.51 4.49
CA GLN A 259 -0.17 -10.12 3.57
C GLN A 259 0.16 -9.73 2.14
N TRP A 260 0.14 -10.72 1.27
CA TRP A 260 0.25 -10.54 -0.17
C TRP A 260 -0.70 -11.49 -0.87
N VAL A 261 -1.58 -10.94 -1.69
CA VAL A 261 -2.50 -11.68 -2.55
C VAL A 261 -2.15 -11.33 -3.98
N VAL A 262 -2.02 -12.33 -4.84
CA VAL A 262 -1.55 -12.18 -6.21
C VAL A 262 -2.41 -13.00 -7.14
N GLU A 263 -2.84 -12.44 -8.25
CA GLU A 263 -3.47 -13.19 -9.33
C GLU A 263 -2.45 -14.13 -9.98
N ASP A 264 -2.79 -15.44 -10.06
CA ASP A 264 -1.87 -16.45 -10.57
C ASP A 264 -1.88 -16.48 -12.11
N ASN A 265 -1.36 -15.43 -12.71
CA ASN A 265 -1.28 -15.23 -14.16
C ASN A 265 0.13 -14.78 -14.58
N PHE A 266 1.04 -15.74 -14.78
CA PHE A 266 2.45 -15.50 -15.08
C PHE A 266 2.85 -16.17 -16.38
N VAL A 267 3.43 -15.42 -17.32
CA VAL A 267 3.79 -15.89 -18.66
C VAL A 267 5.09 -16.72 -18.72
N ALA A 268 5.99 -16.52 -17.75
CA ALA A 268 7.31 -17.17 -17.72
C ALA A 268 7.61 -17.85 -16.37
N GLY A 269 6.55 -18.21 -15.61
CA GLY A 269 6.67 -18.80 -14.29
C GLY A 269 6.93 -17.79 -13.17
N ARG A 270 6.93 -18.29 -11.94
CA ARG A 270 7.09 -17.51 -10.71
C ARG A 270 7.70 -18.36 -9.58
N PRO A 271 8.23 -17.75 -8.51
CA PRO A 271 8.54 -18.47 -7.28
C PRO A 271 7.27 -19.12 -6.68
N ALA A 272 7.46 -20.19 -5.92
CA ALA A 272 6.37 -20.80 -5.14
C ALA A 272 6.07 -19.95 -3.87
N TRP A 273 5.62 -18.72 -4.07
CA TRP A 273 5.39 -17.76 -2.98
C TRP A 273 4.34 -18.24 -1.96
N GLU A 274 3.46 -19.15 -2.33
CA GLU A 274 2.50 -19.82 -1.44
C GLU A 274 3.20 -20.55 -0.27
N VAL A 275 4.41 -21.02 -0.44
CA VAL A 275 5.24 -21.61 0.63
C VAL A 275 5.58 -20.59 1.72
N ALA A 276 5.67 -19.31 1.35
CA ALA A 276 5.87 -18.21 2.28
C ALA A 276 4.57 -17.55 2.76
N GLY A 277 3.40 -18.13 2.43
CA GLY A 277 2.08 -17.67 2.87
C GLY A 277 1.41 -16.66 1.95
N VAL A 278 1.92 -16.45 0.73
CA VAL A 278 1.26 -15.61 -0.28
C VAL A 278 0.01 -16.32 -0.79
N GLN A 279 -1.11 -15.60 -0.89
CA GLN A 279 -2.34 -16.12 -1.45
C GLN A 279 -2.33 -15.96 -2.96
N MET A 280 -2.28 -17.09 -3.68
CA MET A 280 -2.43 -17.12 -5.13
C MET A 280 -3.90 -17.28 -5.49
N VAL A 281 -4.47 -16.35 -6.25
CA VAL A 281 -5.90 -16.25 -6.52
C VAL A 281 -6.19 -16.06 -8.01
N ASN A 282 -7.45 -16.24 -8.43
CA ASN A 282 -7.89 -15.95 -9.79
C ASN A 282 -8.32 -14.48 -9.95
N ASP A 283 -8.76 -13.84 -8.86
CA ASP A 283 -9.25 -12.46 -8.84
C ASP A 283 -8.89 -11.81 -7.50
N VAL A 284 -8.18 -10.71 -7.53
CA VAL A 284 -7.70 -9.98 -6.34
C VAL A 284 -8.74 -9.02 -5.79
N LEU A 285 -9.72 -8.60 -6.58
CA LEU A 285 -10.69 -7.56 -6.21
C LEU A 285 -11.42 -7.84 -4.88
N PRO A 286 -11.93 -9.04 -4.59
CA PRO A 286 -12.57 -9.32 -3.30
C PRO A 286 -11.63 -9.12 -2.09
N TRP A 287 -10.34 -9.40 -2.26
CA TRP A 287 -9.32 -9.21 -1.22
C TRP A 287 -8.98 -7.74 -1.02
N GLU A 288 -8.93 -6.98 -2.10
CA GLU A 288 -8.75 -5.54 -2.06
C GLU A 288 -9.92 -4.85 -1.34
N GLU A 289 -11.16 -5.20 -1.67
CA GLU A 289 -12.35 -4.69 -0.98
C GLU A 289 -12.36 -5.05 0.50
N MET A 290 -11.98 -6.28 0.87
CA MET A 290 -11.84 -6.71 2.25
C MET A 290 -10.87 -5.83 3.02
N LYS A 291 -9.67 -5.61 2.46
CA LYS A 291 -8.66 -4.73 3.07
C LYS A 291 -9.16 -3.29 3.18
N LEU A 292 -9.72 -2.74 2.10
CA LEU A 292 -10.20 -1.36 2.08
C LEU A 292 -11.29 -1.09 3.12
N ARG A 293 -12.23 -2.02 3.26
CA ARG A 293 -13.35 -1.85 4.20
C ARG A 293 -12.94 -2.23 5.63
N MET A 294 -12.47 -3.45 5.87
CA MET A 294 -12.20 -3.93 7.23
C MET A 294 -10.94 -3.28 7.84
N LEU A 295 -9.81 -3.27 7.13
CA LEU A 295 -8.59 -2.65 7.66
C LEU A 295 -8.65 -1.13 7.55
N ASN A 296 -8.71 -0.61 6.32
CA ASN A 296 -8.52 0.81 6.09
C ASN A 296 -9.73 1.64 6.56
N GLY A 297 -10.95 1.10 6.45
CA GLY A 297 -12.17 1.73 6.97
C GLY A 297 -12.16 1.84 8.49
N SER A 298 -11.84 0.76 9.19
CA SER A 298 -11.71 0.77 10.66
C SER A 298 -10.58 1.66 11.13
N HIS A 299 -9.47 1.69 10.40
CA HIS A 299 -8.34 2.56 10.70
C HIS A 299 -8.74 4.05 10.59
N SER A 300 -9.50 4.42 9.55
CA SER A 300 -10.04 5.79 9.42
C SER A 300 -11.05 6.12 10.51
N PHE A 301 -11.95 5.20 10.85
CA PHE A 301 -12.91 5.34 11.93
C PHE A 301 -12.22 5.64 13.27
N LEU A 302 -11.23 4.83 13.63
CA LEU A 302 -10.42 5.01 14.83
C LEU A 302 -9.64 6.33 14.79
N ALA A 303 -9.13 6.72 13.62
CA ALA A 303 -8.36 7.95 13.49
C ALA A 303 -9.20 9.20 13.73
N TYR A 304 -10.38 9.31 13.12
CA TYR A 304 -11.23 10.48 13.31
C TYR A 304 -11.80 10.58 14.72
N LEU A 305 -12.46 9.55 15.19
CA LEU A 305 -13.08 9.55 16.51
C LEU A 305 -12.04 9.54 17.65
N GLY A 306 -10.94 8.80 17.46
CA GLY A 306 -9.84 8.76 18.41
C GLY A 306 -9.14 10.11 18.57
N TYR A 307 -8.85 10.79 17.44
CA TYR A 307 -8.28 12.13 17.48
C TYR A 307 -9.19 13.12 18.22
N LEU A 308 -10.48 13.15 17.87
CA LEU A 308 -11.47 14.01 18.53
C LEU A 308 -11.59 13.72 20.04
N SER A 309 -11.43 12.44 20.44
CA SER A 309 -11.42 12.01 21.84
C SER A 309 -10.09 12.22 22.56
N GLY A 310 -9.07 12.82 21.90
CA GLY A 310 -7.78 13.15 22.52
C GLY A 310 -6.73 12.03 22.47
N PHE A 311 -6.97 10.93 21.75
CA PHE A 311 -5.98 9.86 21.58
C PHE A 311 -4.94 10.22 20.52
N ALA A 312 -3.66 10.14 20.88
CA ALA A 312 -2.56 10.46 19.97
C ALA A 312 -2.27 9.34 18.97
N HIS A 313 -2.44 8.06 19.37
CA HIS A 313 -2.13 6.88 18.57
C HIS A 313 -3.31 5.92 18.50
N ILE A 314 -3.33 5.11 17.46
CA ILE A 314 -4.33 4.03 17.29
C ILE A 314 -4.23 3.02 18.44
N SER A 315 -3.01 2.70 18.88
CA SER A 315 -2.81 1.82 20.04
C SER A 315 -3.45 2.36 21.32
N ASP A 316 -3.51 3.69 21.51
CA ASP A 316 -4.18 4.31 22.65
C ASP A 316 -5.69 4.11 22.56
N CYS A 317 -6.28 4.28 21.36
CA CYS A 317 -7.69 3.96 21.13
C CYS A 317 -7.99 2.50 21.48
N MET A 318 -7.08 1.56 21.16
CA MET A 318 -7.29 0.15 21.42
C MET A 318 -7.13 -0.27 22.89
N GLN A 319 -6.60 0.59 23.76
CA GLN A 319 -6.63 0.40 25.22
C GLN A 319 -8.00 0.76 25.80
N ASP A 320 -8.73 1.66 25.16
CA ASP A 320 -10.09 2.00 25.54
C ASP A 320 -11.07 0.87 25.13
N ARG A 321 -11.92 0.44 26.08
CA ARG A 321 -12.85 -0.68 25.88
C ARG A 321 -13.92 -0.37 24.85
N ALA A 322 -14.42 0.86 24.79
CA ALA A 322 -15.46 1.26 23.86
C ALA A 322 -14.93 1.30 22.43
N PHE A 323 -13.75 1.89 22.21
CA PHE A 323 -13.10 1.92 20.91
C PHE A 323 -12.74 0.53 20.40
N ARG A 324 -12.22 -0.35 21.26
CA ARG A 324 -11.92 -1.74 20.90
C ARG A 324 -13.18 -2.50 20.52
N HIS A 325 -14.27 -2.33 21.29
CA HIS A 325 -15.55 -2.96 20.99
C HIS A 325 -16.13 -2.42 19.68
N ALA A 326 -16.12 -1.11 19.49
CA ALA A 326 -16.57 -0.47 18.26
C ALA A 326 -15.82 -0.95 17.03
N ALA A 327 -14.49 -1.03 17.09
CA ALA A 327 -13.69 -1.52 15.97
C ALA A 327 -14.09 -2.96 15.59
N ARG A 328 -14.29 -3.84 16.57
CA ARG A 328 -14.73 -5.21 16.32
C ARG A 328 -16.14 -5.27 15.71
N THR A 329 -17.09 -4.55 16.30
CA THR A 329 -18.49 -4.49 15.83
C THR A 329 -18.56 -3.91 14.42
N LEU A 330 -17.86 -2.79 14.17
CA LEU A 330 -17.76 -2.22 12.83
C LEU A 330 -17.25 -3.22 11.80
N MET A 331 -16.16 -3.93 12.10
CA MET A 331 -15.57 -4.92 11.18
C MET A 331 -16.52 -6.08 10.90
N LEU A 332 -17.13 -6.65 11.95
CA LEU A 332 -17.89 -7.91 11.83
C LEU A 332 -19.35 -7.69 11.45
N ASP A 333 -19.99 -6.65 11.95
CA ASP A 333 -21.43 -6.47 11.82
C ASP A 333 -21.79 -5.49 10.69
N GLU A 334 -20.89 -4.54 10.35
CA GLU A 334 -21.18 -3.55 9.30
C GLU A 334 -20.28 -3.68 8.07
N GLN A 335 -19.01 -4.04 8.19
CA GLN A 335 -18.09 -4.11 7.04
C GLN A 335 -18.08 -5.52 6.40
N ALA A 336 -17.88 -6.57 7.18
CA ALA A 336 -17.82 -7.93 6.67
C ALA A 336 -19.07 -8.34 5.87
N PRO A 337 -20.32 -7.99 6.28
CA PRO A 337 -21.51 -8.33 5.51
C PRO A 337 -21.59 -7.67 4.12
N THR A 338 -20.79 -6.64 3.87
CA THR A 338 -20.72 -5.96 2.56
C THR A 338 -19.80 -6.65 1.56
N LEU A 339 -18.97 -7.59 2.02
CA LEU A 339 -17.94 -8.25 1.22
C LEU A 339 -18.49 -9.47 0.48
N GLN A 340 -17.92 -9.73 -0.69
CA GLN A 340 -18.22 -10.90 -1.52
C GLN A 340 -17.03 -11.86 -1.64
N ILE A 341 -16.25 -11.96 -0.57
CA ILE A 341 -15.10 -12.85 -0.50
C ILE A 341 -15.54 -14.23 0.02
N LYS A 342 -14.98 -15.29 -0.57
CA LYS A 342 -15.23 -16.68 -0.17
C LYS A 342 -13.98 -17.29 0.44
N ASP A 343 -14.17 -18.33 1.23
CA ASP A 343 -13.10 -19.15 1.81
C ASP A 343 -12.10 -18.36 2.70
N VAL A 344 -12.56 -17.26 3.29
CA VAL A 344 -11.80 -16.44 4.24
C VAL A 344 -12.56 -16.34 5.56
N ASP A 345 -11.89 -16.66 6.65
CA ASP A 345 -12.41 -16.42 7.99
C ASP A 345 -12.28 -14.93 8.36
N LEU A 346 -13.33 -14.16 8.05
CA LEU A 346 -13.37 -12.72 8.34
C LEU A 346 -13.36 -12.43 9.85
N THR A 347 -13.81 -13.36 10.69
CA THR A 347 -13.73 -13.23 12.14
C THR A 347 -12.28 -13.29 12.60
N GLN A 348 -11.53 -14.30 12.13
CA GLN A 348 -10.11 -14.40 12.43
C GLN A 348 -9.33 -13.21 11.87
N TYR A 349 -9.70 -12.74 10.66
CA TYR A 349 -9.08 -11.54 10.08
C TYR A 349 -9.30 -10.31 10.95
N ALA A 350 -10.52 -10.05 11.43
CA ALA A 350 -10.83 -8.95 12.33
C ALA A 350 -10.00 -9.01 13.63
N TYR A 351 -9.86 -10.19 14.23
CA TYR A 351 -9.02 -10.35 15.44
C TYR A 351 -7.55 -10.04 15.17
N LYS A 352 -7.01 -10.45 14.01
CA LYS A 352 -5.62 -10.10 13.61
C LYS A 352 -5.47 -8.59 13.44
N LEU A 353 -6.45 -7.91 12.85
CA LEU A 353 -6.44 -6.44 12.71
C LEU A 353 -6.49 -5.73 14.06
N ILE A 354 -7.32 -6.19 14.98
CA ILE A 354 -7.42 -5.64 16.35
C ILE A 354 -6.09 -5.79 17.08
N ALA A 355 -5.46 -6.96 17.01
CA ALA A 355 -4.15 -7.19 17.60
C ALA A 355 -3.07 -6.28 16.98
N ARG A 356 -3.10 -6.09 15.67
CA ARG A 356 -2.22 -5.19 14.93
C ARG A 356 -2.41 -3.72 15.34
N PHE A 357 -3.65 -3.25 15.46
CA PHE A 357 -3.95 -1.90 15.93
C PHE A 357 -3.51 -1.65 17.37
N ALA A 358 -3.57 -2.67 18.21
CA ALA A 358 -3.15 -2.61 19.61
C ALA A 358 -1.62 -2.59 19.80
N ASN A 359 -0.83 -2.85 18.75
CA ASN A 359 0.63 -2.90 18.85
C ASN A 359 1.23 -1.48 19.06
N PRO A 360 1.77 -1.16 20.26
CA PRO A 360 2.30 0.16 20.56
C PRO A 360 3.63 0.46 19.86
N ALA A 361 4.33 -0.59 19.36
CA ALA A 361 5.60 -0.43 18.66
C ALA A 361 5.45 0.29 17.31
N LEU A 362 4.25 0.31 16.73
CA LEU A 362 3.99 0.93 15.42
C LEU A 362 3.83 2.45 15.51
N LYS A 363 3.46 3.00 16.67
CA LYS A 363 3.29 4.46 16.92
C LYS A 363 2.48 5.18 15.83
N HIS A 364 1.40 4.54 15.34
CA HIS A 364 0.53 5.12 14.32
C HIS A 364 -0.26 6.29 14.90
N LYS A 365 0.06 7.48 14.45
CA LYS A 365 -0.61 8.70 14.89
C LYS A 365 -1.98 8.85 14.24
N THR A 366 -2.99 9.13 15.04
CA THR A 366 -4.37 9.33 14.59
C THR A 366 -4.46 10.42 13.51
N TRP A 367 -3.77 11.56 13.70
CA TRP A 367 -3.76 12.65 12.74
C TRP A 367 -3.12 12.28 11.38
N GLN A 368 -2.09 11.42 11.35
CA GLN A 368 -1.48 10.98 10.10
C GLN A 368 -2.42 10.10 9.27
N ILE A 369 -3.19 9.25 9.94
CA ILE A 369 -4.17 8.38 9.30
C ILE A 369 -5.38 9.18 8.82
N ALA A 370 -5.75 10.23 9.57
CA ALA A 370 -6.85 11.13 9.24
C ALA A 370 -6.62 12.01 8.01
N MET A 371 -5.37 12.17 7.54
CA MET A 371 -5.06 12.90 6.31
C MET A 371 -5.76 12.32 5.09
N ASP A 372 -5.99 13.16 4.08
CA ASP A 372 -6.55 12.78 2.77
C ASP A 372 -7.90 12.06 2.86
N GLY A 373 -8.71 12.45 3.85
CA GLY A 373 -9.99 11.81 4.14
C GLY A 373 -10.97 11.89 2.98
N SER A 374 -10.97 13.00 2.23
CA SER A 374 -11.82 13.18 1.05
C SER A 374 -11.58 12.12 -0.03
N GLN A 375 -10.35 11.66 -0.18
CA GLN A 375 -9.98 10.60 -1.13
C GLN A 375 -10.20 9.19 -0.57
N LYS A 376 -10.13 9.04 0.75
CA LYS A 376 -10.21 7.74 1.44
C LYS A 376 -11.64 7.31 1.74
N LEU A 377 -12.50 8.25 2.14
CA LEU A 377 -13.86 8.00 2.60
C LEU A 377 -14.72 7.22 1.59
N PRO A 378 -14.71 7.55 0.28
CA PRO A 378 -15.56 6.88 -0.70
C PRO A 378 -15.41 5.36 -0.71
N GLN A 379 -14.21 4.86 -0.78
CA GLN A 379 -13.92 3.43 -0.88
C GLN A 379 -13.87 2.71 0.48
N ARG A 380 -13.58 3.44 1.58
CA ARG A 380 -13.41 2.85 2.91
C ARG A 380 -14.71 2.70 3.70
N MET A 381 -15.65 3.64 3.48
CA MET A 381 -16.91 3.70 4.24
C MET A 381 -18.14 3.82 3.33
N LEU A 382 -18.14 4.77 2.38
CA LEU A 382 -19.35 5.09 1.60
C LEU A 382 -19.77 3.95 0.67
N ALA A 383 -18.82 3.19 0.12
CA ALA A 383 -19.13 2.00 -0.68
C ALA A 383 -19.89 0.95 0.14
N GLY A 384 -19.48 0.71 1.41
CA GLY A 384 -20.19 -0.18 2.34
C GLY A 384 -21.58 0.35 2.70
N ILE A 385 -21.70 1.65 2.97
CA ILE A 385 -22.98 2.30 3.29
C ILE A 385 -23.99 2.12 2.15
N ARG A 386 -23.57 2.28 0.89
CA ARG A 386 -24.45 2.04 -0.28
C ARG A 386 -25.03 0.64 -0.30
N ILE A 387 -24.25 -0.37 0.09
CA ILE A 387 -24.71 -1.75 0.18
C ILE A 387 -25.73 -1.91 1.29
N HIS A 388 -25.49 -1.32 2.47
CA HIS A 388 -26.44 -1.34 3.58
C HIS A 388 -27.76 -0.63 3.26
N LEU A 389 -27.70 0.54 2.61
CA LEU A 389 -28.88 1.27 2.13
C LEU A 389 -29.71 0.40 1.17
N GLY A 390 -29.08 -0.30 0.25
CA GLY A 390 -29.76 -1.21 -0.68
C GLY A 390 -30.34 -2.47 -0.03
N ARG A 391 -29.84 -2.87 1.14
CA ARG A 391 -30.27 -4.05 1.90
C ARG A 391 -31.16 -3.72 3.11
N GLU A 392 -31.30 -2.44 3.43
CA GLU A 392 -32.01 -1.94 4.63
C GLU A 392 -31.45 -2.54 5.92
N THR A 393 -30.13 -2.68 6.03
CA THR A 393 -29.41 -3.19 7.20
C THR A 393 -28.76 -2.07 7.99
N ASP A 394 -28.39 -2.34 9.27
CA ASP A 394 -27.76 -1.34 10.15
C ASP A 394 -26.33 -0.97 9.72
N TRP A 395 -26.00 0.31 9.83
CA TRP A 395 -24.69 0.89 9.53
C TRP A 395 -24.39 2.11 10.42
N SER A 396 -24.86 2.06 11.66
CA SER A 396 -24.80 3.18 12.60
C SER A 396 -23.36 3.57 12.96
N LEU A 397 -22.43 2.61 13.05
CA LEU A 397 -21.01 2.92 13.29
C LEU A 397 -20.34 3.52 12.04
N LEU A 398 -20.68 3.06 10.85
CA LEU A 398 -20.21 3.70 9.62
C LEU A 398 -20.71 5.15 9.53
N ALA A 399 -21.98 5.41 9.90
CA ALA A 399 -22.53 6.78 9.96
C ALA A 399 -21.74 7.65 10.97
N LEU A 400 -21.44 7.09 12.15
CA LEU A 400 -20.63 7.76 13.15
C LEU A 400 -19.21 8.06 12.64
N GLY A 401 -18.61 7.14 11.90
CA GLY A 401 -17.29 7.33 11.25
C GLY A 401 -17.29 8.47 10.24
N VAL A 402 -18.33 8.55 9.38
CA VAL A 402 -18.49 9.65 8.41
C VAL A 402 -18.71 10.99 9.14
N ALA A 403 -19.59 11.04 10.17
CA ALA A 403 -19.80 12.23 10.99
C ALA A 403 -18.52 12.63 11.75
N GLY A 404 -17.74 11.64 12.19
CA GLY A 404 -16.41 11.87 12.79
C GLY A 404 -15.43 12.55 11.83
N TRP A 405 -15.39 12.11 10.55
CA TRP A 405 -14.63 12.82 9.52
C TRP A 405 -15.12 14.26 9.32
N MET A 406 -16.42 14.45 9.20
CA MET A 406 -17.01 15.78 9.05
C MET A 406 -16.65 16.71 10.24
N ARG A 407 -16.65 16.17 11.46
CA ARG A 407 -16.27 16.90 12.66
C ARG A 407 -14.77 17.24 12.65
N TYR A 408 -13.91 16.28 12.29
CA TYR A 408 -12.47 16.45 12.16
C TYR A 408 -12.12 17.55 11.14
N VAL A 409 -12.68 17.50 9.95
CA VAL A 409 -12.41 18.50 8.90
C VAL A 409 -13.04 19.86 9.17
N SER A 410 -13.93 19.97 10.16
CA SER A 410 -14.44 21.26 10.65
C SER A 410 -13.38 22.08 11.39
N GLY A 411 -12.17 21.53 11.61
CA GLY A 411 -10.99 22.26 12.04
C GLY A 411 -10.87 22.51 13.53
N VAL A 412 -11.76 21.94 14.36
CA VAL A 412 -11.74 22.11 15.83
C VAL A 412 -12.08 20.78 16.50
N ASP A 413 -11.27 20.35 17.46
CA ASP A 413 -11.50 19.12 18.24
C ASP A 413 -12.57 19.33 19.35
N ASP A 414 -12.86 18.28 20.11
CA ASP A 414 -13.86 18.31 21.18
C ASP A 414 -13.41 19.17 22.40
N ALA A 415 -12.12 19.43 22.53
CA ALA A 415 -11.55 20.31 23.55
C ALA A 415 -11.46 21.78 23.08
N GLY A 416 -11.83 22.08 21.85
CA GLY A 416 -11.78 23.42 21.26
C GLY A 416 -10.42 23.80 20.64
N ASN A 417 -9.49 22.87 20.52
CA ASN A 417 -8.20 23.12 19.88
C ASN A 417 -8.33 23.07 18.35
N ALA A 418 -7.52 23.90 17.67
CA ALA A 418 -7.46 23.89 16.21
C ALA A 418 -6.84 22.57 15.67
N ILE A 419 -7.44 22.02 14.63
CA ILE A 419 -6.94 20.84 13.91
C ILE A 419 -6.24 21.29 12.64
N ASP A 420 -5.01 20.82 12.41
CA ASP A 420 -4.29 20.97 11.14
C ASP A 420 -4.86 19.95 10.13
N VAL A 421 -5.89 20.37 9.40
CA VAL A 421 -6.58 19.53 8.41
C VAL A 421 -5.74 19.48 7.13
N ARG A 422 -5.17 18.31 6.84
CA ARG A 422 -4.40 18.02 5.63
C ARG A 422 -5.21 17.15 4.70
N ASP A 423 -5.77 17.76 3.67
CA ASP A 423 -6.65 17.12 2.70
C ASP A 423 -6.56 17.85 1.36
N PRO A 424 -6.60 17.15 0.21
CA PRO A 424 -6.59 17.80 -1.11
C PRO A 424 -7.72 18.81 -1.31
N LEU A 425 -8.86 18.62 -0.61
CA LEU A 425 -10.00 19.52 -0.63
C LEU A 425 -10.02 20.52 0.55
N SER A 426 -8.92 20.67 1.29
CA SER A 426 -8.86 21.48 2.52
C SER A 426 -9.37 22.92 2.35
N ASP A 427 -9.04 23.58 1.25
CA ASP A 427 -9.50 24.95 0.98
C ASP A 427 -11.01 25.00 0.76
N LYS A 428 -11.56 24.12 -0.08
CA LYS A 428 -12.99 23.98 -0.34
C LYS A 428 -13.77 23.61 0.91
N ILE A 429 -13.24 22.70 1.72
CA ILE A 429 -13.81 22.28 3.00
C ILE A 429 -13.85 23.48 3.98
N ARG A 430 -12.75 24.21 4.08
CA ARG A 430 -12.65 25.38 4.96
C ARG A 430 -13.70 26.46 4.59
N ASP A 431 -13.88 26.72 3.31
CA ASP A 431 -14.86 27.70 2.83
C ASP A 431 -16.29 27.25 3.16
N LEU A 432 -16.63 25.96 2.96
CA LEU A 432 -17.93 25.40 3.34
C LEU A 432 -18.17 25.47 4.85
N VAL A 433 -17.13 25.19 5.64
CA VAL A 433 -17.18 25.25 7.10
C VAL A 433 -17.37 26.69 7.59
N ALA A 434 -16.66 27.66 7.03
CA ALA A 434 -16.79 29.07 7.36
C ALA A 434 -18.15 29.65 6.96
N GLY A 435 -18.71 29.21 5.84
CA GLY A 435 -19.99 29.67 5.31
C GLY A 435 -21.24 29.02 5.92
N SER A 436 -21.10 28.08 6.88
CA SER A 436 -22.23 27.32 7.43
C SER A 436 -22.28 27.36 8.96
N SER A 437 -23.51 27.42 9.52
CA SER A 437 -23.73 27.20 10.95
C SER A 437 -23.51 25.72 11.32
N SER A 438 -23.44 25.41 12.62
CA SER A 438 -23.32 24.01 13.09
C SER A 438 -24.48 23.13 12.62
N GLU A 439 -25.68 23.68 12.52
CA GLU A 439 -26.88 22.99 12.05
C GLU A 439 -26.84 22.72 10.53
N GLN A 440 -26.23 23.61 9.77
CA GLN A 440 -26.10 23.51 8.31
C GLN A 440 -24.84 22.74 7.86
N ARG A 441 -23.98 22.37 8.81
CA ARG A 441 -22.66 21.82 8.51
C ARG A 441 -22.71 20.52 7.71
N VAL A 442 -23.59 19.60 8.07
CA VAL A 442 -23.75 18.34 7.37
C VAL A 442 -24.17 18.59 5.92
N THR A 443 -25.23 19.40 5.72
CA THR A 443 -25.70 19.74 4.37
C THR A 443 -24.62 20.43 3.53
N ALA A 444 -23.85 21.34 4.13
CA ALA A 444 -22.75 22.02 3.46
C ALA A 444 -21.65 21.03 3.02
N LEU A 445 -21.22 20.13 3.89
CA LEU A 445 -20.19 19.14 3.55
C LEU A 445 -20.68 18.06 2.56
N LEU A 446 -21.96 17.70 2.62
CA LEU A 446 -22.56 16.77 1.64
C LEU A 446 -22.61 17.36 0.21
N SER A 447 -22.43 18.67 0.04
CA SER A 447 -22.26 19.28 -1.29
C SER A 447 -20.96 18.92 -2.00
N LEU A 448 -20.00 18.30 -1.29
CA LEU A 448 -18.75 17.75 -1.85
C LEU A 448 -19.05 16.49 -2.67
N ARG A 449 -19.55 16.68 -3.89
CA ARG A 449 -19.93 15.56 -4.77
C ARG A 449 -18.75 14.66 -5.14
N GLU A 450 -17.54 15.20 -5.15
CA GLU A 450 -16.30 14.44 -5.34
C GLU A 450 -16.09 13.37 -4.24
N VAL A 451 -16.66 13.58 -3.05
CA VAL A 451 -16.60 12.64 -1.93
C VAL A 451 -17.84 11.74 -1.88
N PHE A 452 -19.02 12.35 -1.89
CA PHE A 452 -20.29 11.65 -1.61
C PHE A 452 -21.00 11.13 -2.86
N GLY A 453 -20.56 11.53 -4.06
CA GLY A 453 -21.29 11.26 -5.30
C GLY A 453 -22.58 12.07 -5.40
N ASP A 454 -23.39 11.75 -6.40
CA ASP A 454 -24.70 12.40 -6.59
C ASP A 454 -25.82 11.68 -5.84
N ASP A 455 -25.64 10.41 -5.54
CA ASP A 455 -26.63 9.51 -4.97
C ASP A 455 -26.84 9.68 -3.45
N LEU A 456 -25.76 9.72 -2.67
CA LEU A 456 -25.86 9.74 -1.20
C LEU A 456 -26.45 11.05 -0.64
N PRO A 457 -26.05 12.25 -1.11
CA PRO A 457 -26.64 13.50 -0.62
C PRO A 457 -28.13 13.65 -0.93
N ASP A 458 -28.63 12.95 -1.95
CA ASP A 458 -30.04 12.96 -2.34
C ASP A 458 -30.85 11.80 -1.70
N ASN A 459 -30.20 10.95 -0.89
CA ASN A 459 -30.85 9.86 -0.17
C ASN A 459 -31.28 10.30 1.25
N PRO A 460 -32.59 10.39 1.55
CA PRO A 460 -33.06 10.89 2.84
C PRO A 460 -32.59 10.05 4.06
N HIS A 461 -32.52 8.72 3.91
CA HIS A 461 -32.07 7.83 4.98
C HIS A 461 -30.59 8.05 5.30
N PHE A 462 -29.77 8.27 4.25
CA PHE A 462 -28.37 8.58 4.44
C PHE A 462 -28.20 9.92 5.15
N VAL A 463 -28.83 10.97 4.66
CA VAL A 463 -28.73 12.33 5.23
C VAL A 463 -29.18 12.32 6.69
N GLN A 464 -30.33 11.73 7.00
CA GLN A 464 -30.84 11.65 8.37
C GLN A 464 -29.88 10.92 9.32
N ALA A 465 -29.32 9.78 8.90
CA ALA A 465 -28.38 9.03 9.74
C ALA A 465 -27.08 9.82 10.01
N ILE A 466 -26.55 10.52 9.00
CA ILE A 466 -25.35 11.37 9.19
C ILE A 466 -25.66 12.57 10.09
N GLU A 467 -26.82 13.21 9.93
CA GLU A 467 -27.25 14.33 10.80
C GLU A 467 -27.39 13.87 12.27
N GLN A 468 -28.01 12.74 12.50
CA GLN A 468 -28.14 12.17 13.86
C GLN A 468 -26.76 11.85 14.46
N ALA A 469 -25.86 11.22 13.71
CA ALA A 469 -24.50 10.93 14.16
C ALA A 469 -23.71 12.23 14.44
N TRP A 470 -23.83 13.24 13.57
CA TRP A 470 -23.23 14.55 13.76
C TRP A 470 -23.74 15.23 15.07
N GLN A 471 -25.06 15.21 15.30
CA GLN A 471 -25.66 15.79 16.51
C GLN A 471 -25.15 15.10 17.77
N GLN A 472 -24.99 13.76 17.75
CA GLN A 472 -24.41 13.02 18.87
C GLN A 472 -22.99 13.48 19.19
N ILE A 473 -22.13 13.63 18.18
CA ILE A 473 -20.76 14.13 18.38
C ILE A 473 -20.76 15.59 18.83
N ALA A 474 -21.57 16.44 18.23
CA ALA A 474 -21.62 17.87 18.55
C ALA A 474 -22.13 18.13 19.99
N GLN A 475 -23.05 17.32 20.47
CA GLN A 475 -23.65 17.48 21.81
C GLN A 475 -22.83 16.83 22.90
N PHE A 476 -22.26 15.64 22.67
CA PHE A 476 -21.68 14.82 23.72
C PHE A 476 -20.17 14.58 23.56
N GLY A 477 -19.57 14.99 22.46
CA GLY A 477 -18.21 14.64 22.06
C GLY A 477 -18.12 13.22 21.45
N ALA A 478 -17.01 12.94 20.78
CA ALA A 478 -16.84 11.72 19.99
C ALA A 478 -16.88 10.43 20.84
N HIS A 479 -16.26 10.45 22.03
CA HIS A 479 -16.23 9.28 22.91
C HIS A 479 -17.64 8.90 23.43
N GLN A 480 -18.41 9.87 23.92
CA GLN A 480 -19.75 9.59 24.42
C GLN A 480 -20.72 9.25 23.30
N ALA A 481 -20.58 9.87 22.13
CA ALA A 481 -21.35 9.52 20.94
C ALA A 481 -21.11 8.05 20.53
N LEU A 482 -19.86 7.57 20.68
CA LEU A 482 -19.51 6.17 20.46
C LEU A 482 -20.22 5.23 21.45
N LEU A 483 -20.20 5.55 22.76
CA LEU A 483 -20.90 4.78 23.79
C LEU A 483 -22.40 4.72 23.52
N ASN A 484 -23.01 5.85 23.16
CA ASN A 484 -24.43 5.92 22.84
C ASN A 484 -24.80 5.07 21.62
N THR A 485 -23.97 5.07 20.58
CA THR A 485 -24.16 4.26 19.37
C THR A 485 -24.05 2.76 19.68
N LEU A 486 -23.11 2.38 20.52
CA LEU A 486 -22.93 0.99 20.96
C LEU A 486 -23.98 0.55 22.02
N LYS A 487 -24.74 1.46 22.56
CA LYS A 487 -25.75 1.21 23.65
C LYS A 487 -25.13 0.62 24.92
N ILE A 488 -23.94 1.09 25.30
CA ILE A 488 -23.18 0.64 26.47
C ILE A 488 -22.79 1.82 27.39
#